data_451261901885706e1562d344bf64fe2f
#
_entry.id   451261901885706e1562d344bf64fe2f
#
_cell.length_a   1.000
_cell.length_b   1.000
_cell.length_c   1.000
_cell.angle_alpha   90.00
_cell.angle_beta   90.00
_cell.angle_gamma   90.00
#
_symmetry.space_group_name_H-M   'P 1'
#
loop_
_entity.id
_entity.type
_entity.pdbx_description
1 polymer ?
#
loop_
_entity_poly.entity_id
_entity_poly.type
_entity_poly.pdbx_seq_one_letter_code
_entity_poly.pdbx_strand_id
1 'polypeptide(L)'
;MKNKAQRLACIDIGSNAIKYRQYRISSQKSKTFAELDTFKRISVRLGTDAFKFKKISSETEQKLLESIIKLKEKADKKDIKIISGIATSAMRTVSNGDKICKKITKKTDIEIKILSGNEEAQLLNFFNYKSFKKEETLVVDIGGGSTEIFYQASGKNLAKSFPLGAVRILEKKDSPKHWVNLKEWLTKIPSENIKNIVGVGGNARLINEIINKHDRRSSIDELRSLKKELENKNFEEKVSFYSLPEDRADILEHAIAIFVEIMEFFPNSCLFDSSWNIADAVIEKKLQENKNIQAA
;
A
#
# COMPACT_ATOMS: atom_id res chain seq x y z
N MET A 1 38.08 10.49 -0.15
CA MET A 1 36.78 10.99 -0.66
C MET A 1 35.68 10.21 0.04
N LYS A 2 34.79 10.84 0.82
CA LYS A 2 33.62 10.16 1.42
C LYS A 2 32.69 9.76 0.27
N ASN A 3 32.51 8.46 0.01
CA ASN A 3 31.54 7.96 -0.95
C ASN A 3 30.16 8.55 -0.59
N LYS A 4 29.67 9.47 -1.40
CA LYS A 4 28.33 10.06 -1.23
C LYS A 4 27.35 8.89 -1.34
N ALA A 5 26.64 8.57 -0.27
CA ALA A 5 25.68 7.47 -0.26
C ALA A 5 24.69 7.66 -1.41
N GLN A 6 24.55 6.66 -2.27
CA GLN A 6 23.60 6.70 -3.37
C GLN A 6 22.18 6.83 -2.82
N ARG A 7 21.40 7.75 -3.40
CA ARG A 7 19.98 7.94 -3.05
C ARG A 7 19.11 7.59 -4.24
N LEU A 8 18.12 6.75 -3.98
CA LEU A 8 17.13 6.31 -4.96
C LEU A 8 15.73 6.63 -4.46
N ALA A 9 14.79 6.82 -5.38
CA ALA A 9 13.40 7.03 -5.01
C ALA A 9 12.44 6.22 -5.89
N CYS A 10 11.25 5.98 -5.34
CA CYS A 10 10.12 5.36 -6.01
C CYS A 10 8.86 6.20 -5.81
N ILE A 11 8.01 6.27 -6.83
CA ILE A 11 6.68 6.89 -6.78
C ILE A 11 5.64 5.78 -6.87
N ASP A 12 4.69 5.75 -5.92
CA ASP A 12 3.52 4.88 -5.92
C ASP A 12 2.26 5.73 -6.11
N ILE A 13 1.57 5.54 -7.24
CA ILE A 13 0.32 6.21 -7.60
C ILE A 13 -0.84 5.32 -7.18
N GLY A 14 -1.30 5.50 -5.94
CA GLY A 14 -2.42 4.76 -5.37
C GLY A 14 -3.79 5.38 -5.65
N SER A 15 -4.85 4.67 -5.28
CA SER A 15 -6.24 5.16 -5.46
C SER A 15 -6.60 6.34 -4.56
N ASN A 16 -5.96 6.49 -3.39
CA ASN A 16 -6.23 7.59 -2.46
C ASN A 16 -5.16 8.68 -2.47
N ALA A 17 -3.91 8.33 -2.70
CA ALA A 17 -2.79 9.27 -2.65
C ALA A 17 -1.60 8.80 -3.49
N ILE A 18 -0.76 9.76 -3.87
CA ILE A 18 0.58 9.52 -4.38
C ILE A 18 1.52 9.38 -3.19
N LYS A 19 2.39 8.38 -3.20
CA LYS A 19 3.43 8.18 -2.19
C LYS A 19 4.79 8.29 -2.87
N TYR A 20 5.66 9.12 -2.35
CA TYR A 20 7.06 9.24 -2.74
C TYR A 20 7.91 8.71 -1.59
N ARG A 21 8.77 7.73 -1.87
CA ARG A 21 9.70 7.18 -0.91
C ARG A 21 11.12 7.28 -1.46
N GLN A 22 12.00 7.85 -0.66
CA GLN A 22 13.40 8.01 -0.94
C GLN A 22 14.20 7.14 0.00
N TYR A 23 15.23 6.51 -0.53
CA TYR A 23 16.07 5.55 0.17
C TYR A 23 17.53 5.95 0.08
N ARG A 24 18.24 5.74 1.18
CA ARG A 24 19.68 5.71 1.22
C ARG A 24 20.15 4.29 0.96
N ILE A 25 21.02 4.13 -0.02
CA ILE A 25 21.57 2.82 -0.38
C ILE A 25 22.95 2.68 0.27
N SER A 26 23.11 1.62 1.04
CA SER A 26 24.38 1.25 1.68
C SER A 26 24.74 -0.19 1.34
N SER A 27 26.03 -0.48 1.27
CA SER A 27 26.53 -1.83 1.01
C SER A 27 27.45 -2.25 2.15
N GLN A 28 27.16 -3.42 2.75
CA GLN A 28 27.99 -4.03 3.78
C GLN A 28 28.18 -5.52 3.47
N LYS A 29 29.43 -5.99 3.47
CA LYS A 29 29.79 -7.41 3.26
C LYS A 29 29.01 -8.03 2.08
N SER A 30 29.07 -7.42 0.91
CA SER A 30 28.40 -7.86 -0.33
C SER A 30 26.87 -7.83 -0.32
N LYS A 31 26.25 -7.30 0.74
CA LYS A 31 24.80 -7.06 0.80
C LYS A 31 24.50 -5.58 0.64
N THR A 32 23.55 -5.28 -0.24
CA THR A 32 23.04 -3.91 -0.43
C THR A 32 21.73 -3.78 0.31
N PHE A 33 21.58 -2.70 1.03
CA PHE A 33 20.41 -2.38 1.83
C PHE A 33 19.81 -1.05 1.39
N ALA A 34 18.51 -0.98 1.34
CA ALA A 34 17.77 0.27 1.18
C ALA A 34 17.17 0.69 2.52
N GLU A 35 17.58 1.84 3.00
CA GLU A 35 17.02 2.43 4.23
C GLU A 35 16.15 3.63 3.86
N LEU A 36 14.92 3.68 4.37
CA LEU A 36 14.02 4.80 4.12
C LEU A 36 14.59 6.09 4.70
N ASP A 37 14.81 7.09 3.85
CA ASP A 37 15.38 8.39 4.20
C ASP A 37 14.28 9.48 4.25
N THR A 38 13.35 9.46 3.29
CA THR A 38 12.27 10.45 3.23
C THR A 38 10.99 9.81 2.70
N PHE A 39 9.88 10.16 3.33
CA PHE A 39 8.54 9.80 2.88
C PHE A 39 7.70 11.05 2.65
N LYS A 40 6.98 11.10 1.52
CA LYS A 40 5.97 12.12 1.24
C LYS A 40 4.71 11.47 0.71
N ARG A 41 3.59 11.99 1.17
CA ARG A 41 2.26 11.60 0.71
C ARG A 41 1.52 12.84 0.21
N ILE A 42 0.92 12.74 -0.96
CA ILE A 42 0.14 13.81 -1.57
C ILE A 42 -1.24 13.24 -1.86
N SER A 43 -2.27 13.84 -1.28
CA SER A 43 -3.64 13.42 -1.51
C SER A 43 -4.08 13.82 -2.91
N VAL A 44 -4.28 12.81 -3.78
CA VAL A 44 -4.92 12.93 -5.09
C VAL A 44 -5.83 11.71 -5.22
N ARG A 45 -7.08 11.85 -4.82
CA ARG A 45 -8.04 10.75 -4.72
C ARG A 45 -8.51 10.28 -6.10
N LEU A 46 -7.64 9.57 -6.82
CA LEU A 46 -7.94 8.99 -8.14
C LEU A 46 -9.09 7.98 -8.09
N GLY A 47 -9.28 7.34 -6.94
CA GLY A 47 -10.26 6.27 -6.75
C GLY A 47 -11.70 6.73 -6.95
N THR A 48 -12.06 7.94 -6.56
CA THR A 48 -13.40 8.48 -6.78
C THR A 48 -13.75 8.50 -8.27
N ASP A 49 -12.89 9.11 -9.10
CA ASP A 49 -13.08 9.15 -10.54
C ASP A 49 -13.05 7.72 -11.14
N ALA A 50 -12.07 6.92 -10.72
CA ALA A 50 -11.85 5.58 -11.27
C ALA A 50 -13.04 4.66 -11.01
N PHE A 51 -13.57 4.66 -9.80
CA PHE A 51 -14.62 3.72 -9.44
C PHE A 51 -16.01 4.19 -9.85
N LYS A 52 -16.29 5.51 -9.82
CA LYS A 52 -17.57 6.07 -10.28
C LYS A 52 -17.67 6.11 -11.80
N PHE A 53 -16.66 6.65 -12.48
CA PHE A 53 -16.75 7.05 -13.87
C PHE A 53 -15.91 6.20 -14.83
N LYS A 54 -15.07 5.28 -14.33
CA LYS A 54 -14.13 4.47 -15.14
C LYS A 54 -13.18 5.32 -16.01
N LYS A 55 -12.96 6.58 -15.62
CA LYS A 55 -12.12 7.54 -16.31
C LYS A 55 -11.65 8.61 -15.31
N ILE A 56 -10.38 8.98 -15.35
CA ILE A 56 -9.87 10.11 -14.59
C ILE A 56 -10.28 11.41 -15.29
N SER A 57 -10.84 12.34 -14.54
CA SER A 57 -11.21 13.68 -15.01
C SER A 57 -9.98 14.52 -15.34
N SER A 58 -10.16 15.55 -16.17
CA SER A 58 -9.06 16.45 -16.54
C SER A 58 -8.50 17.19 -15.33
N GLU A 59 -9.35 17.55 -14.38
CA GLU A 59 -8.93 18.24 -13.14
C GLU A 59 -8.06 17.31 -12.27
N THR A 60 -8.50 16.08 -12.06
CA THR A 60 -7.74 15.08 -11.26
C THR A 60 -6.44 14.69 -11.97
N GLU A 61 -6.45 14.56 -13.31
CA GLU A 61 -5.26 14.32 -14.12
C GLU A 61 -4.25 15.46 -13.96
N GLN A 62 -4.71 16.71 -13.99
CA GLN A 62 -3.85 17.86 -13.81
C GLN A 62 -3.21 17.89 -12.42
N LYS A 63 -3.99 17.67 -11.34
CA LYS A 63 -3.48 17.57 -9.97
C LYS A 63 -2.42 16.47 -9.81
N LEU A 64 -2.68 15.30 -10.41
CA LEU A 64 -1.74 14.19 -10.43
C LEU A 64 -0.42 14.60 -11.10
N LEU A 65 -0.51 15.15 -12.31
CA LEU A 65 0.65 15.53 -13.12
C LEU A 65 1.50 16.59 -12.44
N GLU A 66 0.89 17.66 -11.94
CA GLU A 66 1.58 18.73 -11.20
C GLU A 66 2.28 18.18 -9.95
N SER A 67 1.62 17.26 -9.22
CA SER A 67 2.20 16.64 -8.04
C SER A 67 3.45 15.85 -8.37
N ILE A 68 3.45 15.08 -9.46
CA ILE A 68 4.60 14.27 -9.87
C ILE A 68 5.74 15.15 -10.40
N ILE A 69 5.42 16.21 -11.17
CA ILE A 69 6.41 17.19 -11.63
C ILE A 69 7.12 17.84 -10.44
N LYS A 70 6.36 18.34 -9.44
CA LYS A 70 6.93 18.93 -8.23
C LYS A 70 7.80 17.94 -7.43
N LEU A 71 7.46 16.64 -7.41
CA LEU A 71 8.28 15.61 -6.78
C LEU A 71 9.59 15.38 -7.57
N LYS A 72 9.52 15.34 -8.91
CA LYS A 72 10.69 15.19 -9.79
C LYS A 72 11.65 16.37 -9.63
N GLU A 73 11.16 17.61 -9.71
CA GLU A 73 11.97 18.82 -9.52
C GLU A 73 12.70 18.82 -8.15
N LYS A 74 12.00 18.40 -7.08
CA LYS A 74 12.60 18.29 -5.75
C LYS A 74 13.66 17.19 -5.67
N ALA A 75 13.45 16.09 -6.36
CA ALA A 75 14.41 15.00 -6.44
C ALA A 75 15.68 15.45 -7.21
N ASP A 76 15.50 16.11 -8.35
CA ASP A 76 16.60 16.60 -9.20
C ASP A 76 17.47 17.64 -8.45
N LYS A 77 16.86 18.61 -7.77
CA LYS A 77 17.59 19.59 -6.93
C LYS A 77 18.46 18.92 -5.85
N LYS A 78 18.19 17.67 -5.47
CA LYS A 78 18.93 16.93 -4.46
C LYS A 78 19.78 15.80 -5.03
N ASP A 79 19.90 15.71 -6.35
CA ASP A 79 20.61 14.65 -7.05
C ASP A 79 20.10 13.25 -6.64
N ILE A 80 18.77 13.09 -6.62
CA ILE A 80 18.08 11.83 -6.28
C ILE A 80 17.45 11.23 -7.53
N LYS A 81 17.88 10.03 -7.88
CA LYS A 81 17.32 9.30 -9.02
C LYS A 81 15.99 8.64 -8.65
N ILE A 82 14.91 9.02 -9.31
CA ILE A 82 13.64 8.28 -9.24
C ILE A 82 13.75 7.11 -10.22
N ILE A 83 13.90 5.90 -9.68
CA ILE A 83 14.21 4.70 -10.48
C ILE A 83 12.96 3.91 -10.90
N SER A 84 11.82 4.22 -10.34
CA SER A 84 10.56 3.55 -10.67
C SER A 84 9.36 4.40 -10.30
N GLY A 85 8.37 4.40 -11.17
CA GLY A 85 7.01 4.79 -10.88
C GLY A 85 6.08 3.59 -11.04
N ILE A 86 5.22 3.37 -10.08
CA ILE A 86 4.17 2.36 -10.15
C ILE A 86 2.81 3.00 -10.01
N ALA A 87 1.82 2.44 -10.68
CA ALA A 87 0.42 2.82 -10.57
C ALA A 87 -0.42 1.56 -10.33
N THR A 88 -1.46 1.69 -9.52
CA THR A 88 -2.17 0.54 -8.98
C THR A 88 -3.66 0.54 -9.36
N SER A 89 -4.53 0.09 -8.49
CA SER A 89 -5.93 -0.23 -8.75
C SER A 89 -6.72 0.87 -9.48
N ALA A 90 -6.59 2.16 -9.12
CA ALA A 90 -7.32 3.24 -9.79
C ALA A 90 -6.92 3.36 -11.27
N MET A 91 -5.59 3.44 -11.54
CA MET A 91 -5.08 3.58 -12.90
C MET A 91 -5.36 2.34 -13.77
N ARG A 92 -5.37 1.16 -13.16
CA ARG A 92 -5.72 -0.11 -13.81
C ARG A 92 -7.20 -0.18 -14.22
N THR A 93 -8.07 0.54 -13.49
CA THR A 93 -9.53 0.47 -13.66
C THR A 93 -10.05 1.42 -14.74
N VAL A 94 -9.31 2.48 -15.06
CA VAL A 94 -9.79 3.56 -15.94
C VAL A 94 -9.39 3.38 -17.41
N SER A 95 -10.23 3.89 -18.31
CA SER A 95 -10.00 3.81 -19.76
C SER A 95 -8.84 4.70 -20.24
N ASN A 96 -8.47 5.74 -19.50
CA ASN A 96 -7.41 6.69 -19.86
C ASN A 96 -6.12 6.51 -19.06
N GLY A 97 -5.97 5.42 -18.29
CA GLY A 97 -4.82 5.19 -17.41
C GLY A 97 -3.48 5.16 -18.15
N ASP A 98 -3.37 4.37 -19.22
CA ASP A 98 -2.14 4.30 -20.02
C ASP A 98 -1.77 5.64 -20.67
N LYS A 99 -2.77 6.40 -21.15
CA LYS A 99 -2.54 7.73 -21.72
C LYS A 99 -1.97 8.69 -20.68
N ILE A 100 -2.48 8.65 -19.45
CA ILE A 100 -2.00 9.47 -18.35
C ILE A 100 -0.57 9.06 -17.98
N CYS A 101 -0.28 7.76 -17.84
CA CYS A 101 1.06 7.27 -17.54
C CYS A 101 2.08 7.71 -18.62
N LYS A 102 1.75 7.57 -19.90
CA LYS A 102 2.57 8.06 -21.02
C LYS A 102 2.83 9.58 -20.95
N LYS A 103 1.80 10.36 -20.56
CA LYS A 103 1.93 11.81 -20.40
C LYS A 103 2.85 12.18 -19.23
N ILE A 104 2.77 11.45 -18.12
CA ILE A 104 3.69 11.61 -16.98
C ILE A 104 5.12 11.32 -17.44
N THR A 105 5.36 10.16 -18.07
CA THR A 105 6.69 9.77 -18.56
C THR A 105 7.26 10.83 -19.50
N LYS A 106 6.47 11.30 -20.47
CA LYS A 106 6.90 12.35 -21.42
C LYS A 106 7.34 13.66 -20.74
N LYS A 107 6.73 14.02 -19.59
CA LYS A 107 7.00 15.28 -18.90
C LYS A 107 8.08 15.17 -17.82
N THR A 108 8.38 13.99 -17.33
CA THR A 108 9.23 13.80 -16.15
C THR A 108 10.35 12.79 -16.35
N ASP A 109 10.39 12.09 -17.47
CA ASP A 109 11.27 10.94 -17.74
C ASP A 109 11.15 9.80 -16.71
N ILE A 110 10.08 9.82 -15.89
CA ILE A 110 9.79 8.73 -14.96
C ILE A 110 8.87 7.74 -15.66
N GLU A 111 9.38 6.54 -15.89
CA GLU A 111 8.55 5.44 -16.39
C GLU A 111 7.54 5.02 -15.32
N ILE A 112 6.24 5.05 -15.68
CA ILE A 112 5.15 4.61 -14.80
C ILE A 112 4.62 3.27 -15.31
N LYS A 113 4.79 2.23 -14.50
CA LYS A 113 4.22 0.90 -14.76
C LYS A 113 2.90 0.73 -14.03
N ILE A 114 1.83 0.42 -14.76
CA ILE A 114 0.56 0.00 -14.14
C ILE A 114 0.69 -1.48 -13.76
N LEU A 115 0.64 -1.76 -12.46
CA LEU A 115 0.73 -3.13 -11.95
C LEU A 115 -0.61 -3.85 -12.05
N SER A 116 -0.61 -5.11 -12.45
CA SER A 116 -1.76 -6.00 -12.25
C SER A 116 -1.94 -6.30 -10.76
N GLY A 117 -3.14 -6.71 -10.34
CA GLY A 117 -3.37 -7.10 -8.95
C GLY A 117 -2.47 -8.25 -8.49
N ASN A 118 -2.19 -9.22 -9.39
CA ASN A 118 -1.27 -10.32 -9.08
C ASN A 118 0.16 -9.83 -8.88
N GLU A 119 0.65 -8.88 -9.68
CA GLU A 119 1.98 -8.29 -9.48
C GLU A 119 2.06 -7.57 -8.14
N GLU A 120 1.01 -6.81 -7.75
CA GLU A 120 0.95 -6.15 -6.44
C GLU A 120 1.02 -7.18 -5.30
N ALA A 121 0.18 -8.22 -5.36
CA ALA A 121 0.15 -9.27 -4.33
C ALA A 121 1.49 -10.03 -4.23
N GLN A 122 2.14 -10.33 -5.36
CA GLN A 122 3.45 -10.98 -5.40
C GLN A 122 4.58 -10.10 -4.83
N LEU A 123 4.48 -8.78 -4.92
CA LEU A 123 5.44 -7.88 -4.30
C LEU A 123 5.46 -7.98 -2.77
N LEU A 124 4.38 -8.42 -2.13
CA LEU A 124 4.35 -8.66 -0.68
C LEU A 124 5.32 -9.76 -0.23
N ASN A 125 5.79 -10.63 -1.14
CA ASN A 125 6.85 -11.61 -0.85
C ASN A 125 8.19 -10.96 -0.40
N PHE A 126 8.42 -9.71 -0.75
CA PHE A 126 9.59 -8.94 -0.32
C PHE A 126 9.45 -8.36 1.10
N PHE A 127 8.32 -8.59 1.76
CA PHE A 127 8.13 -8.13 3.14
C PHE A 127 9.21 -8.71 4.07
N ASN A 128 9.73 -7.87 4.96
CA ASN A 128 10.77 -8.25 5.88
C ASN A 128 10.20 -8.80 7.18
N TYR A 129 10.30 -10.11 7.36
CA TYR A 129 9.77 -10.86 8.49
C TYR A 129 10.64 -10.82 9.76
N LYS A 130 11.56 -9.87 9.94
CA LYS A 130 12.52 -9.85 11.08
C LYS A 130 11.90 -10.16 12.45
N SER A 131 10.68 -9.71 12.69
CA SER A 131 9.97 -9.86 13.96
C SER A 131 8.86 -10.90 13.95
N PHE A 132 8.69 -11.63 12.85
CA PHE A 132 7.58 -12.55 12.65
C PHE A 132 8.04 -13.87 12.03
N LYS A 133 7.40 -14.98 12.40
CA LYS A 133 7.57 -16.24 11.68
C LYS A 133 6.67 -16.23 10.44
N LYS A 134 7.22 -16.59 9.28
CA LYS A 134 6.52 -16.52 7.99
C LYS A 134 5.25 -17.37 7.97
N GLU A 135 5.36 -18.61 8.47
CA GLU A 135 4.29 -19.58 8.55
C GLU A 135 3.15 -19.23 9.51
N GLU A 136 3.39 -18.29 10.42
CA GLU A 136 2.40 -17.76 11.37
C GLU A 136 1.88 -16.38 10.95
N THR A 137 2.26 -15.87 9.77
CA THR A 137 2.03 -14.47 9.39
C THR A 137 1.33 -14.34 8.06
N LEU A 138 0.23 -13.61 8.07
CA LEU A 138 -0.46 -13.11 6.87
C LEU A 138 -0.06 -11.65 6.64
N VAL A 139 0.46 -11.33 5.45
CA VAL A 139 0.78 -9.95 5.06
C VAL A 139 -0.38 -9.39 4.24
N VAL A 140 -0.90 -8.24 4.65
CA VAL A 140 -2.10 -7.64 4.08
C VAL A 140 -1.85 -6.16 3.76
N ASP A 141 -2.06 -5.76 2.50
CA ASP A 141 -2.11 -4.34 2.10
C ASP A 141 -3.55 -3.97 1.72
N ILE A 142 -4.20 -3.17 2.55
CA ILE A 142 -5.51 -2.60 2.24
C ILE A 142 -5.31 -1.21 1.65
N GLY A 143 -5.39 -1.15 0.32
CA GLY A 143 -5.32 0.10 -0.43
C GLY A 143 -6.67 0.83 -0.53
N GLY A 144 -6.70 1.90 -1.32
CA GLY A 144 -7.96 2.59 -1.61
C GLY A 144 -8.86 1.81 -2.58
N GLY A 145 -8.30 1.00 -3.47
CA GLY A 145 -9.06 0.33 -4.52
C GLY A 145 -9.04 -1.19 -4.52
N SER A 146 -8.09 -1.79 -3.84
CA SER A 146 -7.91 -3.24 -3.74
C SER A 146 -7.27 -3.62 -2.42
N THR A 147 -7.30 -4.90 -2.11
CA THR A 147 -6.63 -5.54 -0.98
C THR A 147 -5.76 -6.66 -1.51
N GLU A 148 -4.49 -6.60 -1.21
CA GLU A 148 -3.49 -7.62 -1.54
C GLU A 148 -3.17 -8.43 -0.30
N ILE A 149 -3.15 -9.76 -0.45
CA ILE A 149 -2.85 -10.69 0.63
C ILE A 149 -1.75 -11.65 0.18
N PHE A 150 -0.79 -11.88 1.06
CA PHE A 150 0.31 -12.81 0.85
C PHE A 150 0.52 -13.69 2.08
N TYR A 151 0.66 -14.99 1.83
CA TYR A 151 0.98 -16.00 2.84
C TYR A 151 2.05 -16.96 2.32
N GLN A 152 2.99 -17.32 3.16
CA GLN A 152 4.06 -18.26 2.83
C GLN A 152 4.23 -19.32 3.91
N ALA A 153 4.02 -20.59 3.55
CA ALA A 153 4.33 -21.72 4.40
C ALA A 153 4.78 -22.94 3.59
N SER A 154 5.67 -23.77 4.16
CA SER A 154 6.09 -25.06 3.60
C SER A 154 6.52 -24.98 2.12
N GLY A 155 7.20 -23.88 1.74
CA GLY A 155 7.67 -23.67 0.36
C GLY A 155 6.58 -23.23 -0.62
N LYS A 156 5.32 -23.06 -0.19
CA LYS A 156 4.22 -22.55 -1.02
C LYS A 156 3.96 -21.08 -0.73
N ASN A 157 3.81 -20.31 -1.79
CA ASN A 157 3.41 -18.92 -1.73
C ASN A 157 1.98 -18.77 -2.23
N LEU A 158 1.10 -18.26 -1.39
CA LEU A 158 -0.26 -17.89 -1.76
C LEU A 158 -0.33 -16.35 -1.81
N ALA A 159 -0.64 -15.80 -2.97
CA ALA A 159 -0.77 -14.36 -3.17
C ALA A 159 -2.01 -14.07 -3.99
N LYS A 160 -2.82 -13.11 -3.57
CA LYS A 160 -4.00 -12.70 -4.33
C LYS A 160 -4.38 -11.25 -4.04
N SER A 161 -4.85 -10.57 -5.09
CA SER A 161 -5.47 -9.25 -5.01
C SER A 161 -6.99 -9.39 -5.15
N PHE A 162 -7.69 -8.64 -4.33
CA PHE A 162 -9.15 -8.56 -4.33
C PHE A 162 -9.57 -7.12 -4.64
N PRO A 163 -10.59 -6.89 -5.49
CA PRO A 163 -11.10 -5.56 -5.76
C PRO A 163 -11.99 -5.05 -4.59
N LEU A 164 -11.41 -5.08 -3.40
CA LEU A 164 -11.93 -4.56 -2.15
C LEU A 164 -10.92 -3.56 -1.62
N GLY A 165 -11.33 -2.29 -1.44
CA GLY A 165 -10.46 -1.24 -0.96
C GLY A 165 -11.27 -0.10 -0.37
N ALA A 166 -10.68 0.66 0.53
CA ALA A 166 -11.39 1.61 1.36
C ALA A 166 -12.13 2.70 0.56
N VAL A 167 -11.53 3.25 -0.51
CA VAL A 167 -12.20 4.21 -1.40
C VAL A 167 -13.25 3.51 -2.29
N ARG A 168 -12.98 2.26 -2.73
CA ARG A 168 -13.95 1.52 -3.53
C ARG A 168 -15.24 1.24 -2.75
N ILE A 169 -15.14 0.91 -1.46
CA ILE A 169 -16.30 0.70 -0.58
C ILE A 169 -17.02 2.01 -0.33
N LEU A 170 -16.30 3.10 -0.01
CA LEU A 170 -16.87 4.45 0.12
C LEU A 170 -17.73 4.81 -1.10
N GLU A 171 -17.25 4.50 -2.30
CA GLU A 171 -17.95 4.78 -3.56
C GLU A 171 -19.03 3.73 -3.91
N LYS A 172 -19.29 2.75 -3.02
CA LYS A 172 -20.28 1.67 -3.22
C LYS A 172 -20.03 0.88 -4.52
N LYS A 173 -18.75 0.60 -4.82
CA LYS A 173 -18.30 -0.13 -6.02
C LYS A 173 -17.58 -1.44 -5.68
N ASP A 174 -17.65 -1.89 -4.44
CA ASP A 174 -17.48 -3.28 -4.05
C ASP A 174 -18.75 -4.07 -4.43
N SER A 175 -18.61 -5.37 -4.60
CA SER A 175 -19.75 -6.23 -4.88
C SER A 175 -19.75 -7.43 -3.93
N PRO A 176 -20.91 -8.02 -3.62
CA PRO A 176 -20.99 -9.24 -2.79
C PRO A 176 -20.06 -10.35 -3.30
N LYS A 177 -19.90 -10.48 -4.62
CA LYS A 177 -18.99 -11.45 -5.23
C LYS A 177 -17.54 -11.24 -4.82
N HIS A 178 -17.10 -9.99 -4.63
CA HIS A 178 -15.72 -9.72 -4.21
C HIS A 178 -15.47 -10.21 -2.78
N TRP A 179 -16.44 -10.02 -1.89
CA TRP A 179 -16.39 -10.49 -0.51
C TRP A 179 -16.44 -12.03 -0.44
N VAL A 180 -17.32 -12.67 -1.21
CA VAL A 180 -17.35 -14.14 -1.32
C VAL A 180 -16.00 -14.67 -1.80
N ASN A 181 -15.42 -14.09 -2.86
CA ASN A 181 -14.12 -14.51 -3.38
C ASN A 181 -12.99 -14.35 -2.34
N LEU A 182 -13.04 -13.30 -1.50
CA LEU A 182 -12.09 -13.13 -0.40
C LEU A 182 -12.24 -14.26 0.61
N LYS A 183 -13.45 -14.51 1.10
CA LYS A 183 -13.77 -15.55 2.08
C LYS A 183 -13.31 -16.94 1.60
N GLU A 184 -13.73 -17.33 0.40
CA GLU A 184 -13.35 -18.62 -0.20
C GLU A 184 -11.83 -18.77 -0.37
N TRP A 185 -11.11 -17.66 -0.60
CA TRP A 185 -9.66 -17.75 -0.71
C TRP A 185 -9.00 -17.88 0.67
N LEU A 186 -9.51 -17.22 1.70
CA LEU A 186 -9.00 -17.28 3.06
C LEU A 186 -9.11 -18.71 3.64
N THR A 187 -10.12 -19.50 3.25
CA THR A 187 -10.25 -20.90 3.69
C THR A 187 -9.11 -21.82 3.23
N LYS A 188 -8.28 -21.36 2.27
CA LYS A 188 -7.11 -22.13 1.80
C LYS A 188 -5.89 -22.00 2.70
N ILE A 189 -5.95 -21.10 3.68
CA ILE A 189 -4.87 -20.81 4.63
C ILE A 189 -5.19 -21.55 5.93
N PRO A 190 -4.24 -22.33 6.50
CA PRO A 190 -4.44 -22.99 7.78
C PRO A 190 -4.69 -21.97 8.89
N SER A 191 -5.92 -21.90 9.39
CA SER A 191 -6.36 -20.85 10.33
C SER A 191 -5.72 -20.98 11.71
N GLU A 192 -5.45 -22.18 12.16
CA GLU A 192 -4.84 -22.50 13.46
C GLU A 192 -3.40 -21.99 13.59
N ASN A 193 -2.71 -21.80 12.46
CA ASN A 193 -1.32 -21.39 12.46
C ASN A 193 -1.14 -19.87 12.46
N ILE A 194 -2.15 -19.10 12.01
CA ILE A 194 -2.01 -17.65 11.86
C ILE A 194 -2.18 -16.94 13.21
N LYS A 195 -1.10 -16.30 13.65
CA LYS A 195 -1.04 -15.47 14.87
C LYS A 195 -0.88 -13.99 14.55
N ASN A 196 -0.30 -13.69 13.39
CA ASN A 196 0.05 -12.33 13.02
C ASN A 196 -0.62 -11.96 11.70
N ILE A 197 -1.41 -10.91 11.70
CA ILE A 197 -1.85 -10.22 10.49
C ILE A 197 -1.06 -8.93 10.42
N VAL A 198 -0.11 -8.85 9.49
CA VAL A 198 0.72 -7.65 9.35
C VAL A 198 0.12 -6.78 8.26
N GLY A 199 -0.51 -5.70 8.69
CA GLY A 199 -1.00 -4.67 7.79
C GLY A 199 0.14 -3.78 7.31
N VAL A 200 0.39 -3.77 6.00
CA VAL A 200 1.34 -2.86 5.40
C VAL A 200 0.62 -1.60 4.91
N GLY A 201 1.34 -0.50 4.83
CA GLY A 201 0.78 0.78 4.40
C GLY A 201 0.14 1.61 5.53
N GLY A 202 -0.70 2.58 5.14
CA GLY A 202 -1.12 3.63 6.07
C GLY A 202 -2.40 3.33 6.85
N ASN A 203 -3.26 2.44 6.39
CA ASN A 203 -4.52 2.15 7.08
C ASN A 203 -4.27 1.37 8.38
N ALA A 204 -3.50 0.28 8.33
CA ALA A 204 -3.14 -0.49 9.53
C ALA A 204 -2.42 0.38 10.58
N ARG A 205 -1.51 1.26 10.11
CA ARG A 205 -0.80 2.17 11.02
C ARG A 205 -1.76 3.10 11.75
N LEU A 206 -2.68 3.76 11.04
CA LEU A 206 -3.65 4.66 11.67
C LEU A 206 -4.56 3.92 12.65
N ILE A 207 -5.00 2.71 12.31
CA ILE A 207 -5.82 1.88 13.20
C ILE A 207 -5.07 1.64 14.52
N ASN A 208 -3.83 1.16 14.46
CA ASN A 208 -3.06 0.87 15.66
C ASN A 208 -2.65 2.13 16.42
N GLU A 209 -2.40 3.26 15.75
CA GLU A 209 -2.16 4.57 16.39
C GLU A 209 -3.36 5.05 17.18
N ILE A 210 -4.59 4.79 16.71
CA ILE A 210 -5.82 5.16 17.43
C ILE A 210 -6.08 4.22 18.60
N ILE A 211 -5.99 2.90 18.38
CA ILE A 211 -6.32 1.88 19.38
C ILE A 211 -5.24 1.81 20.45
N ASN A 212 -3.99 1.65 20.03
CA ASN A 212 -2.91 1.29 20.96
C ASN A 212 -1.57 1.88 20.55
N LYS A 213 -1.27 3.07 21.08
CA LYS A 213 -0.06 3.83 20.72
C LYS A 213 1.26 3.13 21.09
N HIS A 214 1.24 2.19 22.04
CA HIS A 214 2.45 1.58 22.60
C HIS A 214 2.78 0.20 22.01
N ASP A 215 1.78 -0.68 21.87
CA ASP A 215 1.99 -2.07 21.48
C ASP A 215 1.96 -2.34 19.97
N ARG A 216 1.47 -1.39 19.18
CA ARG A 216 1.34 -1.48 17.72
C ARG A 216 0.65 -2.77 17.25
N ARG A 217 -0.26 -3.29 18.05
CA ARG A 217 -1.07 -4.46 17.75
C ARG A 217 -2.51 -4.24 18.21
N SER A 218 -3.47 -4.82 17.51
CA SER A 218 -4.87 -4.73 17.87
C SER A 218 -5.57 -6.08 17.67
N SER A 219 -6.46 -6.41 18.58
CA SER A 219 -7.36 -7.56 18.48
C SER A 219 -8.54 -7.27 17.56
N ILE A 220 -9.26 -8.31 17.13
CA ILE A 220 -10.47 -8.14 16.33
C ILE A 220 -11.56 -7.37 17.08
N ASP A 221 -11.68 -7.54 18.39
CA ASP A 221 -12.71 -6.86 19.18
C ASP A 221 -12.42 -5.37 19.32
N GLU A 222 -11.14 -4.98 19.44
CA GLU A 222 -10.73 -3.57 19.40
C GLU A 222 -11.02 -2.95 18.03
N LEU A 223 -10.80 -3.68 16.94
CA LEU A 223 -11.16 -3.21 15.59
C LEU A 223 -12.66 -3.02 15.43
N ARG A 224 -13.47 -3.98 15.91
CA ARG A 224 -14.94 -3.89 15.90
C ARG A 224 -15.43 -2.70 16.71
N SER A 225 -14.86 -2.47 17.88
CA SER A 225 -15.19 -1.33 18.74
C SER A 225 -14.87 0.00 18.06
N LEU A 226 -13.66 0.14 17.51
CA LEU A 226 -13.26 1.35 16.78
C LEU A 226 -14.14 1.58 15.54
N LYS A 227 -14.47 0.52 14.79
CA LYS A 227 -15.38 0.63 13.64
C LYS A 227 -16.72 1.22 14.05
N LYS A 228 -17.34 0.65 15.09
CA LYS A 228 -18.64 1.13 15.62
C LYS A 228 -18.56 2.57 16.10
N GLU A 229 -17.45 2.95 16.73
CA GLU A 229 -17.23 4.33 17.19
C GLU A 229 -17.11 5.31 16.01
N LEU A 230 -16.37 4.95 14.96
CA LEU A 230 -16.24 5.77 13.75
C LEU A 230 -17.56 5.89 12.98
N GLU A 231 -18.37 4.84 12.91
CA GLU A 231 -19.69 4.86 12.26
C GLU A 231 -20.67 5.83 12.94
N ASN A 232 -20.52 6.06 14.24
CA ASN A 232 -21.35 6.99 15.02
C ASN A 232 -20.86 8.45 14.98
N LYS A 233 -19.76 8.75 14.30
CA LYS A 233 -19.19 10.11 14.19
C LYS A 233 -19.36 10.66 12.79
N ASN A 234 -19.67 11.95 12.69
CA ASN A 234 -19.64 12.65 11.42
C ASN A 234 -18.18 12.90 10.95
N PHE A 235 -18.02 13.47 9.75
CA PHE A 235 -16.71 13.67 9.14
C PHE A 235 -15.81 14.60 9.97
N GLU A 236 -16.35 15.72 10.42
CA GLU A 236 -15.63 16.73 11.21
C GLU A 236 -15.19 16.18 12.56
N GLU A 237 -16.03 15.37 13.20
CA GLU A 237 -15.68 14.68 14.44
C GLU A 237 -14.57 13.64 14.23
N LYS A 238 -14.60 12.88 13.13
CA LYS A 238 -13.50 11.95 12.78
C LYS A 238 -12.16 12.68 12.60
N VAL A 239 -12.19 13.82 11.92
CA VAL A 239 -10.98 14.65 11.72
C VAL A 239 -10.49 15.22 13.04
N SER A 240 -11.36 15.86 13.83
CA SER A 240 -10.94 16.59 15.04
C SER A 240 -10.58 15.67 16.20
N PHE A 241 -11.43 14.66 16.49
CA PHE A 241 -11.25 13.79 17.65
C PHE A 241 -10.07 12.85 17.51
N TYR A 242 -9.87 12.26 16.31
CA TYR A 242 -8.76 11.32 16.07
C TYR A 242 -7.56 11.96 15.37
N SER A 243 -7.59 13.27 15.11
CA SER A 243 -6.57 13.96 14.33
C SER A 243 -6.30 13.29 12.98
N LEU A 244 -7.36 12.78 12.33
CA LEU A 244 -7.24 12.11 11.05
C LEU A 244 -7.01 13.11 9.92
N PRO A 245 -6.14 12.79 8.94
CA PRO A 245 -6.14 13.53 7.70
C PRO A 245 -7.52 13.42 7.01
N GLU A 246 -8.02 14.53 6.45
CA GLU A 246 -9.33 14.59 5.81
C GLU A 246 -9.55 13.45 4.80
N ASP A 247 -8.55 13.14 3.99
CA ASP A 247 -8.61 12.08 3.00
C ASP A 247 -8.47 10.66 3.60
N ARG A 248 -8.52 10.54 4.92
CA ARG A 248 -8.56 9.27 5.67
C ARG A 248 -9.80 9.13 6.54
N ALA A 249 -10.37 10.26 6.99
CA ALA A 249 -11.49 10.28 7.91
C ALA A 249 -12.74 9.56 7.37
N ASP A 250 -12.96 9.59 6.07
CA ASP A 250 -14.10 8.96 5.40
C ASP A 250 -13.83 7.54 4.87
N ILE A 251 -12.61 7.03 4.98
CA ILE A 251 -12.29 5.70 4.46
C ILE A 251 -11.76 4.72 5.51
N LEU A 252 -11.42 5.19 6.72
CA LEU A 252 -10.77 4.36 7.72
C LEU A 252 -11.69 3.23 8.20
N GLU A 253 -12.96 3.52 8.43
CA GLU A 253 -13.97 2.52 8.83
C GLU A 253 -14.15 1.41 7.78
N HIS A 254 -14.00 1.74 6.49
CA HIS A 254 -14.06 0.77 5.41
C HIS A 254 -12.81 -0.12 5.36
N ALA A 255 -11.64 0.45 5.67
CA ALA A 255 -10.42 -0.35 5.82
C ALA A 255 -10.52 -1.30 7.03
N ILE A 256 -11.06 -0.82 8.16
CA ILE A 256 -11.30 -1.65 9.35
C ILE A 256 -12.25 -2.80 9.01
N ALA A 257 -13.34 -2.54 8.27
CA ALA A 257 -14.28 -3.58 7.86
C ALA A 257 -13.60 -4.73 7.10
N ILE A 258 -12.64 -4.42 6.21
CA ILE A 258 -11.87 -5.45 5.50
C ILE A 258 -10.95 -6.22 6.46
N PHE A 259 -10.26 -5.53 7.39
CA PHE A 259 -9.42 -6.22 8.39
C PHE A 259 -10.25 -7.12 9.30
N VAL A 260 -11.40 -6.66 9.78
CA VAL A 260 -12.32 -7.48 10.60
C VAL A 260 -12.73 -8.74 9.84
N GLU A 261 -13.16 -8.61 8.59
CA GLU A 261 -13.53 -9.74 7.74
C GLU A 261 -12.40 -10.78 7.59
N ILE A 262 -11.15 -10.30 7.41
CA ILE A 262 -9.99 -11.19 7.33
C ILE A 262 -9.72 -11.85 8.68
N MET A 263 -9.77 -11.10 9.78
CA MET A 263 -9.46 -11.61 11.13
C MET A 263 -10.50 -12.62 11.63
N GLU A 264 -11.73 -12.59 11.14
CA GLU A 264 -12.75 -13.61 11.47
C GLU A 264 -12.35 -15.02 11.06
N PHE A 265 -11.51 -15.17 10.04
CA PHE A 265 -10.93 -16.46 9.65
C PHE A 265 -9.75 -16.88 10.54
N PHE A 266 -9.19 -15.98 11.33
CA PHE A 266 -8.00 -16.19 12.15
C PHE A 266 -8.20 -15.64 13.57
N PRO A 267 -9.09 -16.26 14.36
CA PRO A 267 -9.57 -15.70 15.64
C PRO A 267 -8.48 -15.53 16.71
N ASN A 268 -7.37 -16.26 16.60
CA ASN A 268 -6.23 -16.17 17.52
C ASN A 268 -5.16 -15.17 17.04
N SER A 269 -5.43 -14.39 16.00
CA SER A 269 -4.49 -13.44 15.46
C SER A 269 -4.67 -12.01 16.01
N CYS A 270 -3.59 -11.24 15.93
CA CYS A 270 -3.62 -9.79 16.13
C CYS A 270 -3.21 -9.07 14.84
N LEU A 271 -3.76 -7.88 14.64
CA LEU A 271 -3.32 -6.96 13.60
C LEU A 271 -2.08 -6.19 14.10
N PHE A 272 -0.98 -6.30 13.38
CA PHE A 272 0.22 -5.49 13.54
C PHE A 272 0.34 -4.50 12.38
N ASP A 273 0.89 -3.33 12.62
CA ASP A 273 1.22 -2.41 11.54
C ASP A 273 2.71 -2.44 11.19
N SER A 274 2.99 -2.11 9.96
CA SER A 274 4.35 -2.00 9.45
C SER A 274 4.58 -0.65 8.75
N SER A 275 5.81 -0.12 8.87
CA SER A 275 6.24 1.05 8.10
C SER A 275 6.49 0.72 6.61
N TRP A 276 6.55 -0.57 6.29
CA TRP A 276 6.77 -1.08 4.95
C TRP A 276 5.57 -0.82 4.02
N ASN A 277 5.82 -0.71 2.74
CA ASN A 277 4.80 -0.63 1.69
C ASN A 277 5.32 -1.18 0.36
N ILE A 278 4.47 -1.17 -0.67
CA ILE A 278 4.78 -1.75 -1.98
C ILE A 278 5.98 -1.09 -2.68
N ALA A 279 6.27 0.20 -2.41
CA ALA A 279 7.46 0.85 -2.97
C ALA A 279 8.76 0.28 -2.38
N ASP A 280 8.74 -0.19 -1.13
CA ASP A 280 9.89 -0.89 -0.52
C ASP A 280 10.17 -2.19 -1.29
N ALA A 281 9.12 -2.95 -1.63
CA ALA A 281 9.25 -4.16 -2.45
C ALA A 281 9.85 -3.87 -3.82
N VAL A 282 9.42 -2.80 -4.47
CA VAL A 282 9.95 -2.41 -5.79
C VAL A 282 11.44 -2.09 -5.71
N ILE A 283 11.87 -1.38 -4.68
CA ILE A 283 13.29 -1.08 -4.45
C ILE A 283 14.07 -2.35 -4.16
N GLU A 284 13.61 -3.20 -3.25
CA GLU A 284 14.29 -4.47 -2.92
C GLU A 284 14.42 -5.37 -4.15
N LYS A 285 13.37 -5.51 -4.95
CA LYS A 285 13.39 -6.26 -6.20
C LYS A 285 14.45 -5.73 -7.16
N LYS A 286 14.49 -4.41 -7.40
CA LYS A 286 15.47 -3.79 -8.29
C LYS A 286 16.92 -3.95 -7.78
N LEU A 287 17.15 -3.91 -6.48
CA LEU A 287 18.46 -4.14 -5.90
C LEU A 287 18.92 -5.60 -6.07
N GLN A 288 17.99 -6.57 -6.01
CA GLN A 288 18.28 -7.98 -6.27
C GLN A 288 18.58 -8.24 -7.76
N GLU A 289 17.80 -7.67 -8.67
CA GLU A 289 18.02 -7.77 -10.13
C GLU A 289 19.40 -7.22 -10.54
N ASN A 290 19.81 -6.07 -10.00
CA ASN A 290 21.12 -5.47 -10.28
C ASN A 290 22.30 -6.32 -9.75
N LYS A 291 22.13 -7.06 -8.66
CA LYS A 291 23.16 -8.00 -8.17
C LYS A 291 23.35 -9.18 -9.12
N ASN A 292 22.26 -9.70 -9.66
CA ASN A 292 22.33 -10.82 -10.61
C ASN A 292 23.01 -10.43 -11.92
N ILE A 293 22.91 -9.16 -12.34
CA ILE A 293 23.60 -8.63 -13.54
C ILE A 293 25.09 -8.42 -13.27
N GLN A 294 25.52 -8.10 -12.04
CA GLN A 294 26.92 -7.93 -11.69
C GLN A 294 27.63 -9.24 -11.36
N ALA A 295 26.90 -10.32 -11.13
CA ALA A 295 27.43 -11.66 -10.82
C ALA A 295 27.43 -12.61 -12.03
N ALA A 296 26.85 -12.21 -13.16
CA ALA A 296 26.86 -12.90 -14.45
C ALA A 296 27.91 -12.29 -15.40
#